data_4ff55606a50aa29ebca0d4526d2d9e68
#
_entry.id   4ff55606a50aa29ebca0d4526d2d9e68
#
_cell.length_a   1.000
_cell.length_b   1.000
_cell.length_c   1.000
_cell.angle_alpha   90.00
_cell.angle_beta   90.00
_cell.angle_gamma   90.00
#
_symmetry.space_group_name_H-M   'P 1'
#
loop_
_entity.id
_entity.type
_entity.pdbx_description
1 polymer ?
#
loop_
_entity_poly.entity_id
_entity_poly.type
_entity_poly.pdbx_seq_one_letter_code
_entity_poly.pdbx_strand_id
1 'polypeptide(L)'
;YNSYGVGRDDGNEAGEHVPVFYRRSRFELLEQGTFWLSDKPETPGSISWGSACKRIVSWVKLEDKSSRQTLYVFNTHFDYLLTSTRIKSARLLKKKIKQIAGSESQIIVMGDFNEGQSGKMYQIITSPTKSGALRDTRAHSTKCEGPQFTFVGFPFSPDSEEPIDMVFFRGGKHSKVVRYKVDDYNRNGKYPSDHLPVVVWLQME
;
A
#
# COMPACT_ATOMS: atom_id res chain seq x y z
N TYR A 1 -10.23 -15.73 7.12
CA TYR A 1 -9.88 -14.31 7.00
C TYR A 1 -11.15 -13.47 7.02
N ASN A 2 -11.03 -12.22 7.48
CA ASN A 2 -11.99 -11.15 7.25
C ASN A 2 -11.36 -10.13 6.30
N SER A 3 -12.17 -9.24 5.72
CA SER A 3 -11.69 -8.20 4.82
C SER A 3 -12.50 -6.91 4.97
N TYR A 4 -11.89 -5.82 4.54
CA TYR A 4 -12.56 -4.54 4.32
C TYR A 4 -12.06 -3.93 3.01
N GLY A 5 -12.96 -3.36 2.23
CA GLY A 5 -12.73 -2.62 1.00
C GLY A 5 -14.04 -2.39 0.28
N VAL A 6 -14.11 -1.29 -0.47
CA VAL A 6 -15.28 -0.90 -1.26
C VAL A 6 -14.87 -0.63 -2.70
N GLY A 7 -15.83 -0.61 -3.61
CA GLY A 7 -15.62 -0.24 -5.01
C GLY A 7 -15.31 1.23 -5.17
N ARG A 8 -14.31 1.54 -5.98
CA ARG A 8 -13.82 2.93 -6.18
C ARG A 8 -14.81 3.85 -6.86
N ASP A 9 -15.81 3.29 -7.56
CA ASP A 9 -16.73 4.10 -8.37
C ASP A 9 -17.89 4.68 -7.58
N ASP A 10 -18.35 4.00 -6.55
CA ASP A 10 -19.52 4.40 -5.78
C ASP A 10 -19.38 4.31 -4.26
N GLY A 11 -18.24 3.73 -3.80
CA GLY A 11 -18.03 3.46 -2.38
C GLY A 11 -18.79 2.25 -1.85
N ASN A 12 -19.30 1.39 -2.73
CA ASN A 12 -19.99 0.15 -2.43
C ASN A 12 -19.39 -1.01 -3.22
N GLU A 13 -20.03 -1.46 -4.30
CA GLU A 13 -19.63 -2.63 -5.07
C GLU A 13 -19.04 -2.29 -6.44
N ALA A 14 -19.24 -1.05 -6.95
CA ALA A 14 -18.87 -0.71 -8.31
C ALA A 14 -17.40 -0.30 -8.44
N GLY A 15 -16.76 -0.83 -9.48
CA GLY A 15 -15.37 -0.54 -9.82
C GLY A 15 -14.36 -1.44 -9.10
N GLU A 16 -13.09 -1.11 -9.28
CA GLU A 16 -11.99 -1.85 -8.68
C GLU A 16 -11.91 -1.60 -7.16
N HIS A 17 -11.55 -2.63 -6.42
CA HIS A 17 -11.37 -2.60 -4.97
C HIS A 17 -9.88 -2.67 -4.61
N VAL A 18 -9.52 -2.07 -3.49
CA VAL A 18 -8.22 -2.23 -2.83
C VAL A 18 -8.41 -2.77 -1.40
N PRO A 19 -8.87 -4.02 -1.25
CA PRO A 19 -9.26 -4.55 0.04
C PRO A 19 -8.05 -4.85 0.93
N VAL A 20 -8.27 -4.84 2.24
CA VAL A 20 -7.34 -5.37 3.24
C VAL A 20 -7.93 -6.65 3.82
N PHE A 21 -7.23 -7.77 3.63
CA PHE A 21 -7.57 -9.05 4.26
C PHE A 21 -6.71 -9.26 5.50
N TYR A 22 -7.33 -9.71 6.59
CA TYR A 22 -6.62 -9.99 7.84
C TYR A 22 -7.10 -11.30 8.48
N ARG A 23 -6.20 -11.96 9.21
CA ARG A 23 -6.51 -13.21 9.89
C ARG A 23 -7.35 -12.93 11.15
N ARG A 24 -8.64 -13.31 11.12
CA ARG A 24 -9.58 -13.10 12.23
C ARG A 24 -9.20 -13.77 13.55
N SER A 25 -8.43 -14.86 13.50
CA SER A 25 -7.94 -15.54 14.70
C SER A 25 -6.84 -14.76 15.42
N ARG A 26 -6.15 -13.85 14.69
CA ARG A 26 -5.06 -13.03 15.23
C ARG A 26 -5.47 -11.60 15.52
N PHE A 27 -6.28 -11.02 14.64
CA PHE A 27 -6.61 -9.61 14.70
C PHE A 27 -8.09 -9.37 14.97
N GLU A 28 -8.35 -8.31 15.74
CA GLU A 28 -9.67 -7.71 15.92
C GLU A 28 -9.73 -6.39 15.16
N LEU A 29 -10.80 -6.17 14.41
CA LEU A 29 -11.05 -4.92 13.70
C LEU A 29 -11.62 -3.89 14.68
N LEU A 30 -10.94 -2.77 14.83
CA LEU A 30 -11.39 -1.67 15.68
C LEU A 30 -12.08 -0.56 14.86
N GLU A 31 -11.47 -0.18 13.74
CA GLU A 31 -11.95 0.90 12.87
C GLU A 31 -11.61 0.57 11.41
N GLN A 32 -12.37 1.12 10.48
CA GLN A 32 -12.13 0.97 9.05
C GLN A 32 -12.68 2.17 8.28
N GLY A 33 -12.17 2.38 7.06
CA GLY A 33 -12.68 3.43 6.19
C GLY A 33 -12.00 3.47 4.84
N THR A 34 -12.57 4.28 3.94
CA THR A 34 -12.05 4.54 2.61
C THR A 34 -12.05 6.03 2.33
N PHE A 35 -11.07 6.51 1.60
CA PHE A 35 -11.05 7.86 1.05
C PHE A 35 -10.55 7.84 -0.39
N TRP A 36 -11.00 8.82 -1.19
CA TRP A 36 -10.63 8.97 -2.59
C TRP A 36 -9.38 9.82 -2.76
N LEU A 37 -8.54 9.44 -3.71
CA LEU A 37 -7.36 10.21 -4.09
C LEU A 37 -7.77 11.34 -5.04
N SER A 38 -8.41 12.35 -4.46
CA SER A 38 -8.98 13.51 -5.17
C SER A 38 -8.96 14.76 -4.29
N ASP A 39 -9.39 15.90 -4.83
CA ASP A 39 -9.60 17.14 -4.07
C ASP A 39 -10.79 17.02 -3.08
N LYS A 40 -11.66 16.00 -3.25
CA LYS A 40 -12.81 15.71 -2.38
C LYS A 40 -12.70 14.28 -1.81
N PRO A 41 -11.72 14.01 -0.94
CA PRO A 41 -11.42 12.64 -0.51
C PRO A 41 -12.54 11.93 0.24
N GLU A 42 -13.47 12.67 0.83
CA GLU A 42 -14.63 12.10 1.55
C GLU A 42 -15.84 11.85 0.64
N THR A 43 -15.75 12.20 -0.65
CA THR A 43 -16.87 12.05 -1.59
C THR A 43 -16.69 10.77 -2.41
N PRO A 44 -17.57 9.75 -2.25
CA PRO A 44 -17.53 8.55 -3.05
C PRO A 44 -17.53 8.84 -4.56
N GLY A 45 -16.71 8.12 -5.29
CA GLY A 45 -16.61 8.26 -6.73
C GLY A 45 -15.92 9.53 -7.24
N SER A 46 -15.36 10.35 -6.35
CA SER A 46 -14.68 11.58 -6.77
C SER A 46 -13.39 11.28 -7.54
N ILE A 47 -13.10 12.12 -8.53
CA ILE A 47 -11.89 12.07 -9.36
C ILE A 47 -11.35 13.49 -9.55
N SER A 48 -10.03 13.64 -9.59
CA SER A 48 -9.37 14.95 -9.75
C SER A 48 -8.02 14.81 -10.44
N TRP A 49 -7.37 15.93 -10.71
CA TRP A 49 -5.96 16.07 -11.12
C TRP A 49 -5.62 15.43 -12.46
N GLY A 50 -6.62 15.10 -13.30
CA GLY A 50 -6.43 14.40 -14.55
C GLY A 50 -6.14 12.91 -14.40
N SER A 51 -6.52 12.30 -13.24
CA SER A 51 -6.40 10.87 -13.04
C SER A 51 -7.16 10.09 -14.12
N ALA A 52 -6.56 9.03 -14.64
CA ALA A 52 -7.17 8.19 -15.67
C ALA A 52 -8.44 7.48 -15.18
N CYS A 53 -8.51 7.19 -13.89
CA CYS A 53 -9.67 6.61 -13.23
C CYS A 53 -9.72 7.03 -11.76
N LYS A 54 -10.84 6.77 -11.12
CA LYS A 54 -10.99 6.98 -9.67
C LYS A 54 -10.00 6.11 -8.93
N ARG A 55 -9.36 6.63 -7.89
CA ARG A 55 -8.40 5.92 -7.05
C ARG A 55 -8.75 6.12 -5.60
N ILE A 56 -8.59 5.06 -4.81
CA ILE A 56 -8.97 5.04 -3.39
C ILE A 56 -7.85 4.50 -2.52
N VAL A 57 -8.00 4.73 -1.24
CA VAL A 57 -7.25 4.08 -0.16
C VAL A 57 -8.25 3.46 0.78
N SER A 58 -8.21 2.13 0.93
CA SER A 58 -8.91 1.43 2.01
C SER A 58 -7.99 1.30 3.22
N TRP A 59 -8.51 1.48 4.41
CA TRP A 59 -7.71 1.34 5.62
C TRP A 59 -8.48 0.63 6.74
N VAL A 60 -7.73 -0.05 7.58
CA VAL A 60 -8.23 -0.69 8.79
C VAL A 60 -7.32 -0.37 9.98
N LYS A 61 -7.92 -0.28 11.18
CA LYS A 61 -7.21 -0.30 12.46
C LYS A 61 -7.47 -1.64 13.11
N LEU A 62 -6.43 -2.38 13.34
CA LEU A 62 -6.46 -3.72 13.90
C LEU A 62 -5.82 -3.75 15.27
N GLU A 63 -6.34 -4.56 16.19
CA GLU A 63 -5.66 -4.95 17.42
C GLU A 63 -5.13 -6.38 17.27
N ASP A 64 -3.85 -6.60 17.53
CA ASP A 64 -3.30 -7.94 17.67
C ASP A 64 -3.74 -8.53 19.01
N LYS A 65 -4.54 -9.60 18.96
CA LYS A 65 -5.15 -10.22 20.14
C LYS A 65 -4.13 -10.77 21.15
N SER A 66 -2.92 -11.07 20.67
CA SER A 66 -1.86 -11.63 21.53
C SER A 66 -1.04 -10.54 22.23
N SER A 67 -0.66 -9.48 21.54
CA SER A 67 0.15 -8.39 22.08
C SER A 67 -0.65 -7.20 22.57
N ARG A 68 -1.95 -7.11 22.21
CA ARG A 68 -2.84 -5.96 22.45
C ARG A 68 -2.37 -4.67 21.79
N GLN A 69 -1.41 -4.76 20.88
CA GLN A 69 -0.93 -3.61 20.12
C GLN A 69 -1.85 -3.30 18.95
N THR A 70 -1.96 -2.01 18.62
CA THR A 70 -2.76 -1.56 17.48
C THR A 70 -1.90 -1.30 16.26
N LEU A 71 -2.42 -1.68 15.09
CA LEU A 71 -1.79 -1.52 13.79
C LEU A 71 -2.77 -0.91 12.80
N TYR A 72 -2.37 0.16 12.11
CA TYR A 72 -3.10 0.68 10.95
C TYR A 72 -2.53 0.10 9.66
N VAL A 73 -3.40 -0.37 8.79
CA VAL A 73 -3.04 -0.87 7.45
C VAL A 73 -3.78 -0.06 6.41
N PHE A 74 -3.06 0.51 5.46
CA PHE A 74 -3.57 1.25 4.32
C PHE A 74 -3.22 0.50 3.04
N ASN A 75 -4.21 0.27 2.17
CA ASN A 75 -4.00 -0.33 0.85
C ASN A 75 -4.51 0.62 -0.23
N THR A 76 -3.75 0.75 -1.34
CA THR A 76 -4.04 1.72 -2.39
C THR A 76 -3.59 1.24 -3.76
N HIS A 77 -4.14 1.88 -4.81
CA HIS A 77 -3.68 1.76 -6.18
C HIS A 77 -3.63 3.17 -6.79
N PHE A 78 -2.43 3.68 -7.07
CA PHE A 78 -2.23 5.04 -7.60
C PHE A 78 -2.51 5.10 -9.11
N ASP A 79 -2.58 6.32 -9.62
CA ASP A 79 -2.81 6.54 -11.05
C ASP A 79 -1.61 6.11 -11.90
N TYR A 80 -1.88 5.38 -12.99
CA TYR A 80 -0.84 4.90 -13.89
C TYR A 80 -0.38 5.96 -14.90
N LEU A 81 -1.25 6.93 -15.23
CA LEU A 81 -1.02 7.83 -16.36
C LEU A 81 -0.10 9.01 -16.00
N LEU A 82 -0.42 9.77 -14.94
CA LEU A 82 0.22 11.06 -14.69
C LEU A 82 1.06 11.07 -13.40
N THR A 83 2.35 11.34 -13.54
CA THR A 83 3.26 11.55 -12.39
C THR A 83 2.77 12.68 -11.47
N SER A 84 2.21 13.77 -12.02
CA SER A 84 1.66 14.86 -11.22
C SER A 84 0.50 14.41 -10.32
N THR A 85 -0.33 13.48 -10.79
CA THR A 85 -1.42 12.87 -10.02
C THR A 85 -0.86 11.99 -8.91
N ARG A 86 0.14 11.14 -9.18
CA ARG A 86 0.82 10.33 -8.16
C ARG A 86 1.45 11.18 -7.06
N ILE A 87 2.08 12.30 -7.42
CA ILE A 87 2.65 13.26 -6.46
C ILE A 87 1.57 13.82 -5.53
N LYS A 88 0.42 14.24 -6.07
CA LYS A 88 -0.70 14.77 -5.26
C LYS A 88 -1.31 13.66 -4.39
N SER A 89 -1.46 12.46 -4.93
CA SER A 89 -1.92 11.27 -4.20
C SER A 89 -1.02 10.94 -3.01
N ALA A 90 0.30 10.95 -3.19
CA ALA A 90 1.26 10.70 -2.13
C ALA A 90 1.19 11.75 -0.99
N ARG A 91 1.03 13.03 -1.35
CA ARG A 91 0.86 14.11 -0.36
C ARG A 91 -0.45 13.95 0.41
N LEU A 92 -1.55 13.64 -0.29
CA LEU A 92 -2.86 13.41 0.34
C LEU A 92 -2.80 12.17 1.25
N LEU A 93 -2.23 11.06 0.79
CA LEU A 93 -2.05 9.84 1.59
C LEU A 93 -1.31 10.15 2.90
N LYS A 94 -0.17 10.85 2.86
CA LYS A 94 0.56 11.24 4.09
C LYS A 94 -0.26 12.12 5.01
N LYS A 95 -1.01 13.09 4.46
CA LYS A 95 -1.92 13.95 5.24
C LYS A 95 -3.00 13.12 5.94
N LYS A 96 -3.65 12.20 5.20
CA LYS A 96 -4.73 11.35 5.73
C LYS A 96 -4.20 10.34 6.76
N ILE A 97 -3.03 9.73 6.54
CA ILE A 97 -2.38 8.87 7.53
C ILE A 97 -2.17 9.62 8.85
N LYS A 98 -1.68 10.86 8.79
CA LYS A 98 -1.49 11.68 10.00
C LYS A 98 -2.81 11.98 10.71
N GLN A 99 -3.89 12.26 9.96
CA GLN A 99 -5.21 12.54 10.51
C GLN A 99 -5.86 11.31 11.16
N ILE A 100 -5.74 10.13 10.51
CA ILE A 100 -6.40 8.89 10.91
C ILE A 100 -5.60 8.18 12.01
N ALA A 101 -4.29 8.02 11.82
CA ALA A 101 -3.46 7.20 12.71
C ALA A 101 -2.58 8.01 13.68
N GLY A 102 -2.50 9.32 13.52
CA GLY A 102 -1.62 10.15 14.35
C GLY A 102 -0.13 9.92 14.11
N SER A 103 0.70 10.39 15.06
CA SER A 103 2.16 10.40 14.90
C SER A 103 2.86 9.15 15.40
N GLU A 104 2.32 8.49 16.42
CA GLU A 104 3.01 7.42 17.17
C GLU A 104 2.54 6.00 16.83
N SER A 105 1.51 5.88 15.98
CA SER A 105 0.93 4.58 15.64
C SER A 105 1.84 3.74 14.76
N GLN A 106 1.74 2.43 14.93
CA GLN A 106 2.28 1.46 13.99
C GLN A 106 1.45 1.47 12.71
N ILE A 107 2.13 1.53 11.57
CA ILE A 107 1.49 1.69 10.26
C ILE A 107 2.14 0.76 9.24
N ILE A 108 1.31 0.15 8.40
CA ILE A 108 1.67 -0.46 7.12
C ILE A 108 0.93 0.29 6.02
N VAL A 109 1.62 0.66 4.96
CA VAL A 109 1.06 1.18 3.72
C VAL A 109 1.50 0.26 2.60
N MET A 110 0.56 -0.26 1.84
CA MET A 110 0.86 -1.19 0.75
C MET A 110 0.03 -0.87 -0.50
N GLY A 111 0.44 -1.39 -1.64
CA GLY A 111 -0.30 -1.29 -2.88
C GLY A 111 0.54 -1.13 -4.11
N ASP A 112 -0.14 -0.97 -5.24
CA ASP A 112 0.44 -0.58 -6.51
C ASP A 112 0.52 0.96 -6.59
N PHE A 113 1.74 1.48 -6.63
CA PHE A 113 1.99 2.92 -6.69
C PHE A 113 2.21 3.43 -8.12
N ASN A 114 2.24 2.52 -9.12
CA ASN A 114 2.47 2.84 -10.54
C ASN A 114 3.72 3.71 -10.80
N GLU A 115 4.69 3.68 -9.88
CA GLU A 115 5.96 4.40 -9.95
C GLU A 115 6.98 3.71 -9.06
N GLY A 116 8.21 3.53 -9.55
CA GLY A 116 9.27 2.87 -8.83
C GLY A 116 9.96 3.76 -7.78
N GLN A 117 11.03 3.22 -7.17
CA GLN A 117 11.78 3.87 -6.09
C GLN A 117 12.54 5.13 -6.55
N SER A 118 12.88 5.23 -7.85
CA SER A 118 13.52 6.41 -8.43
C SER A 118 12.57 7.62 -8.55
N GLY A 119 11.26 7.38 -8.45
CA GLY A 119 10.24 8.37 -8.72
C GLY A 119 10.01 9.41 -7.62
N LYS A 120 9.33 10.49 -7.98
CA LYS A 120 9.04 11.61 -7.06
C LYS A 120 8.01 11.23 -5.99
N MET A 121 7.06 10.36 -6.32
CA MET A 121 6.09 9.82 -5.40
C MET A 121 6.79 9.10 -4.23
N TYR A 122 7.74 8.21 -4.53
CA TYR A 122 8.51 7.48 -3.54
C TYR A 122 9.26 8.43 -2.57
N GLN A 123 9.95 9.45 -3.12
CA GLN A 123 10.63 10.45 -2.32
C GLN A 123 9.68 11.17 -1.35
N ILE A 124 8.44 11.45 -1.79
CA ILE A 124 7.43 12.09 -0.94
C ILE A 124 6.98 11.14 0.18
N ILE A 125 6.67 9.88 -0.14
CA ILE A 125 6.21 8.90 0.85
C ILE A 125 7.29 8.67 1.91
N THR A 126 8.53 8.47 1.52
CA THR A 126 9.65 8.17 2.42
C THR A 126 10.24 9.41 3.11
N SER A 127 9.90 10.63 2.66
CA SER A 127 10.42 11.85 3.28
C SER A 127 10.07 11.92 4.77
N PRO A 128 11.01 12.32 5.64
CA PRO A 128 10.76 12.49 7.06
C PRO A 128 9.64 13.48 7.34
N THR A 129 8.87 13.23 8.37
CA THR A 129 7.90 14.15 8.94
C THR A 129 8.15 14.28 10.43
N LYS A 130 7.49 15.23 11.12
CA LYS A 130 7.51 15.29 12.60
C LYS A 130 7.02 13.98 13.26
N SER A 131 6.23 13.20 12.52
CA SER A 131 5.68 11.91 12.93
C SER A 131 6.55 10.70 12.51
N GLY A 132 7.81 10.92 12.16
CA GLY A 132 8.69 9.89 11.59
C GLY A 132 8.46 9.65 10.10
N ALA A 133 9.34 8.89 9.48
CA ALA A 133 9.26 8.50 8.08
C ALA A 133 8.52 7.18 7.90
N LEU A 134 7.82 7.02 6.78
CA LEU A 134 7.44 5.71 6.28
C LEU A 134 8.69 5.09 5.65
N ARG A 135 9.11 3.93 6.16
CA ARG A 135 10.31 3.21 5.71
C ARG A 135 9.89 2.17 4.68
N ASP A 136 10.60 2.10 3.56
CA ASP A 136 10.40 1.07 2.56
C ASP A 136 10.91 -0.28 3.07
N THR A 137 10.07 -1.30 3.03
CA THR A 137 10.41 -2.65 3.54
C THR A 137 11.52 -3.30 2.72
N ARG A 138 11.61 -3.05 1.41
CA ARG A 138 12.69 -3.58 0.57
C ARG A 138 14.03 -2.96 0.95
N ALA A 139 14.09 -1.63 1.07
CA ALA A 139 15.32 -0.91 1.40
C ALA A 139 15.83 -1.19 2.83
N HIS A 140 14.93 -1.63 3.73
CA HIS A 140 15.25 -1.94 5.13
C HIS A 140 15.26 -3.44 5.45
N SER A 141 15.14 -4.30 4.43
CA SER A 141 15.19 -5.74 4.63
C SER A 141 16.62 -6.24 4.78
N THR A 142 16.81 -7.17 5.70
CA THR A 142 18.08 -7.90 5.85
C THR A 142 18.28 -8.95 4.77
N LYS A 143 17.22 -9.37 4.10
CA LYS A 143 17.21 -10.39 3.05
C LYS A 143 16.17 -10.05 1.99
N CYS A 144 16.62 -9.79 0.77
CA CYS A 144 15.75 -9.58 -0.40
C CYS A 144 15.86 -10.76 -1.37
N GLU A 145 14.72 -11.27 -1.84
CA GLU A 145 14.63 -12.43 -2.74
C GLU A 145 13.66 -12.15 -3.89
N GLY A 146 13.85 -12.87 -4.99
CA GLY A 146 13.02 -12.78 -6.19
C GLY A 146 13.43 -11.65 -7.13
N PRO A 147 12.61 -11.39 -8.17
CA PRO A 147 12.85 -10.34 -9.15
C PRO A 147 12.96 -8.94 -8.55
N GLN A 148 13.58 -8.04 -9.31
CA GLN A 148 13.67 -6.64 -8.89
C GLN A 148 12.44 -5.81 -9.28
N PHE A 149 11.59 -6.33 -10.16
CA PHE A 149 10.35 -5.74 -10.64
C PHE A 149 9.15 -6.51 -10.08
N THR A 150 7.97 -5.89 -10.11
CA THR A 150 6.70 -6.51 -9.70
C THR A 150 5.66 -6.54 -10.81
N PHE A 151 5.75 -5.69 -11.83
CA PHE A 151 4.89 -5.71 -13.00
C PHE A 151 5.50 -6.56 -14.11
N VAL A 152 4.72 -7.49 -14.65
CA VAL A 152 5.16 -8.45 -15.68
C VAL A 152 4.37 -8.36 -16.99
N GLY A 153 3.17 -7.74 -16.95
CA GLY A 153 2.29 -7.60 -18.10
C GLY A 153 1.72 -8.92 -18.65
N PHE A 154 0.82 -8.80 -19.61
CA PHE A 154 0.31 -9.92 -20.44
C PHE A 154 0.37 -9.54 -21.93
N PRO A 155 1.14 -10.28 -22.79
CA PRO A 155 2.06 -11.37 -22.45
C PRO A 155 3.22 -10.91 -21.55
N PHE A 156 3.90 -11.84 -20.91
CA PHE A 156 5.04 -11.54 -20.05
C PHE A 156 6.04 -10.64 -20.77
N SER A 157 6.17 -9.42 -20.28
CA SER A 157 7.09 -8.39 -20.78
C SER A 157 7.36 -7.39 -19.64
N PRO A 158 8.34 -7.63 -18.77
CA PRO A 158 8.64 -6.71 -17.69
C PRO A 158 9.18 -5.40 -18.25
N ASP A 159 8.41 -4.34 -18.14
CA ASP A 159 8.77 -3.01 -18.65
C ASP A 159 9.53 -2.15 -17.62
N SER A 160 9.68 -2.64 -16.38
CA SER A 160 10.31 -1.92 -15.28
C SER A 160 11.41 -2.73 -14.64
N GLU A 161 12.54 -2.08 -14.34
CA GLU A 161 13.61 -2.64 -13.52
C GLU A 161 13.40 -2.43 -12.02
N GLU A 162 12.32 -1.74 -11.63
CA GLU A 162 11.97 -1.38 -10.26
C GLU A 162 10.59 -1.93 -9.87
N PRO A 163 10.36 -2.26 -8.59
CA PRO A 163 9.04 -2.63 -8.13
C PRO A 163 8.12 -1.40 -8.10
N ILE A 164 6.90 -1.54 -8.61
CA ILE A 164 5.82 -0.56 -8.50
C ILE A 164 4.82 -0.94 -7.39
N ASP A 165 4.83 -2.20 -6.98
CA ASP A 165 4.10 -2.69 -5.81
C ASP A 165 5.02 -2.62 -4.59
N MET A 166 4.65 -1.82 -3.60
CA MET A 166 5.52 -1.53 -2.47
C MET A 166 4.80 -1.69 -1.15
N VAL A 167 5.59 -1.98 -0.12
CA VAL A 167 5.14 -2.01 1.27
C VAL A 167 6.02 -1.06 2.08
N PHE A 168 5.40 -0.07 2.70
CA PHE A 168 6.05 0.86 3.61
C PHE A 168 5.56 0.62 5.03
N PHE A 169 6.38 0.94 6.03
CA PHE A 169 6.01 0.80 7.42
C PHE A 169 6.53 1.95 8.29
N ARG A 170 5.84 2.18 9.38
CA ARG A 170 6.28 2.95 10.53
C ARG A 170 6.00 2.12 11.78
N GLY A 171 6.99 1.94 12.62
CA GLY A 171 6.89 1.17 13.86
C GLY A 171 7.91 1.69 14.89
N GLY A 172 7.90 1.11 16.09
CA GLY A 172 8.82 1.44 17.15
C GLY A 172 10.30 1.24 16.77
N LYS A 173 11.19 1.62 17.70
CA LYS A 173 12.64 1.61 17.46
C LYS A 173 13.21 0.24 17.08
N HIS A 174 12.60 -0.82 17.61
CA HIS A 174 13.04 -2.21 17.36
C HIS A 174 12.29 -2.90 16.23
N SER A 175 11.38 -2.19 15.55
CA SER A 175 10.71 -2.74 14.36
C SER A 175 11.70 -2.95 13.24
N LYS A 176 11.71 -4.16 12.65
CA LYS A 176 12.64 -4.55 11.58
C LYS A 176 11.97 -5.39 10.51
N VAL A 177 12.45 -5.24 9.29
CA VAL A 177 12.10 -6.12 8.17
C VAL A 177 13.08 -7.30 8.16
N VAL A 178 12.56 -8.48 8.46
CA VAL A 178 13.35 -9.71 8.53
C VAL A 178 13.64 -10.24 7.12
N ARG A 179 12.64 -10.15 6.25
CA ARG A 179 12.74 -10.67 4.87
C ARG A 179 11.76 -9.91 3.96
N TYR A 180 12.18 -9.69 2.73
CA TYR A 180 11.38 -9.19 1.62
C TYR A 180 11.50 -10.16 0.45
N LYS A 181 10.39 -10.52 -0.18
CA LYS A 181 10.39 -11.40 -1.35
C LYS A 181 9.38 -10.88 -2.37
N VAL A 182 9.81 -10.79 -3.63
CA VAL A 182 8.91 -10.79 -4.78
C VAL A 182 8.75 -12.24 -5.21
N ASP A 183 7.51 -12.75 -5.19
CA ASP A 183 7.23 -14.16 -5.52
C ASP A 183 6.97 -14.32 -7.00
N ASP A 184 7.88 -14.97 -7.71
CA ASP A 184 7.82 -15.22 -9.13
C ASP A 184 7.14 -16.54 -9.50
N TYR A 185 6.22 -17.01 -8.63
CA TYR A 185 5.47 -18.23 -8.89
C TYR A 185 4.75 -18.17 -10.24
N ASN A 186 5.01 -19.17 -11.05
CA ASN A 186 4.32 -19.39 -12.31
C ASN A 186 4.08 -20.89 -12.53
N ARG A 187 3.13 -21.22 -13.39
CA ARG A 187 2.89 -22.60 -13.84
C ARG A 187 3.08 -22.68 -15.34
N ASN A 188 4.16 -23.33 -15.78
CA ASN A 188 4.50 -23.49 -17.20
C ASN A 188 4.58 -22.13 -17.94
N GLY A 189 5.23 -21.12 -17.32
CA GLY A 189 5.37 -19.78 -17.88
C GLY A 189 4.11 -18.90 -17.80
N LYS A 190 3.04 -19.40 -17.17
CA LYS A 190 1.80 -18.63 -16.95
C LYS A 190 1.75 -18.09 -15.53
N TYR A 191 1.64 -16.79 -15.41
CA TYR A 191 1.49 -16.08 -14.15
C TYR A 191 0.01 -15.91 -13.78
N PRO A 192 -0.36 -15.98 -12.49
CA PRO A 192 -1.75 -15.81 -12.05
C PRO A 192 -2.23 -14.35 -12.14
N SER A 193 -1.31 -13.39 -12.28
CA SER A 193 -1.56 -11.96 -12.40
C SER A 193 -0.47 -11.35 -13.28
N ASP A 194 -0.72 -10.17 -13.83
CA ASP A 194 0.27 -9.28 -14.46
C ASP A 194 1.16 -8.56 -13.45
N HIS A 195 0.89 -8.74 -12.16
CA HIS A 195 1.75 -8.34 -11.06
C HIS A 195 2.24 -9.55 -10.25
N LEU A 196 3.47 -9.45 -9.74
CA LEU A 196 4.06 -10.45 -8.84
C LEU A 196 3.75 -10.09 -7.38
N PRO A 197 3.38 -11.08 -6.54
CA PRO A 197 3.12 -10.83 -5.13
C PRO A 197 4.36 -10.36 -4.37
N VAL A 198 4.21 -9.30 -3.57
CA VAL A 198 5.21 -8.86 -2.60
C VAL A 198 4.90 -9.45 -1.23
N VAL A 199 5.86 -10.18 -0.67
CA VAL A 199 5.74 -10.84 0.64
C VAL A 199 6.77 -10.26 1.60
N VAL A 200 6.32 -9.78 2.76
CA VAL A 200 7.18 -9.14 3.76
C VAL A 200 7.03 -9.81 5.12
N TRP A 201 8.14 -10.16 5.73
CA TRP A 201 8.21 -10.58 7.13
C TRP A 201 8.67 -9.40 7.96
N LEU A 202 7.72 -8.80 8.66
CA LEU A 202 7.92 -7.59 9.45
C LEU A 202 7.67 -7.90 10.92
N GLN A 203 8.67 -7.63 11.75
CA GLN A 203 8.54 -7.62 13.20
C GLN A 203 8.29 -6.17 13.62
N MET A 204 7.19 -5.93 14.30
CA MET A 204 6.80 -4.61 14.81
C MET A 204 6.75 -4.63 16.33
N GLU A 205 7.24 -3.56 16.96
CA GLU A 205 7.23 -3.32 18.40
C GLU A 205 6.66 -1.93 18.70
#